data_1e137d1ed0a5b9274c3a1c14b6c99f44
#
_entry.id   1e137d1ed0a5b9274c3a1c14b6c99f44
#
_cell.length_a   1.000
_cell.length_b   1.000
_cell.length_c   1.000
_cell.angle_alpha   90.00
_cell.angle_beta   90.00
_cell.angle_gamma   90.00
#
_symmetry.space_group_name_H-M   'P 1'
#
loop_
_entity.id
_entity.type
_entity.pdbx_description
1 polymer ?
#
loop_
_entity_poly.entity_id
_entity_poly.type
_entity_poly.pdbx_seq_one_letter_code
_entity_poly.pdbx_strand_id
1 'polypeptide(L)'
;EDAAIKYGRKPMCPKCSCENYIENGHTPAYHKRFKCENCGCSYTLLSDSVFNSSKISFHKILKYIQLMTFNVPLQQCIEVLEISSNTANLWRNKIFQTVNGYQDTLQLSGRIWIDETYIEDYNVLGSDYINQKPRGLSKTQICIVVAIDSNKNMVAIICGHGKPSSDRIYKTLHNHIRPNSIIVHDGEKAHNKLIRELNLKSEVYKANTKDSSYFEKMGLINNMCSWIKRYIWRFIGMDVENLQTYLNWFIYLQRCKRDNDKWPK
;
A
#
# COMPACT_ATOMS: atom_id res chain seq x y z
N GLU A 1 22.00 -8.76 -13.43
CA GLU A 1 22.23 -9.47 -12.15
C GLU A 1 23.53 -9.03 -11.49
N ASP A 2 24.64 -8.85 -12.22
CA ASP A 2 25.94 -8.45 -11.66
C ASP A 2 25.87 -7.15 -10.86
N ALA A 3 25.14 -6.16 -11.35
CA ALA A 3 24.90 -4.92 -10.61
C ALA A 3 24.10 -5.17 -9.31
N ALA A 4 23.09 -6.05 -9.36
CA ALA A 4 22.32 -6.41 -8.18
C ALA A 4 23.17 -7.13 -7.13
N ILE A 5 24.09 -8.00 -7.57
CA ILE A 5 25.05 -8.68 -6.68
C ILE A 5 26.07 -7.69 -6.12
N LYS A 6 26.57 -6.78 -6.95
CA LYS A 6 27.59 -5.79 -6.54
C LYS A 6 27.08 -4.76 -5.56
N TYR A 7 25.84 -4.29 -5.73
CA TYR A 7 25.25 -3.18 -4.95
C TYR A 7 24.11 -3.60 -4.03
N GLY A 8 23.73 -4.86 -4.07
CA GLY A 8 22.65 -5.41 -3.28
C GLY A 8 23.10 -6.50 -2.30
N ARG A 9 22.16 -7.36 -1.96
CA ARG A 9 22.40 -8.52 -1.09
C ARG A 9 23.20 -9.57 -1.86
N LYS A 10 24.30 -10.04 -1.27
CA LYS A 10 25.06 -11.18 -1.81
C LYS A 10 24.14 -12.41 -1.95
N PRO A 11 24.39 -13.26 -2.98
CA PRO A 11 23.70 -14.53 -3.07
C PRO A 11 23.95 -15.37 -1.81
N MET A 12 22.89 -15.78 -1.16
CA MET A 12 22.94 -16.62 0.03
C MET A 12 22.12 -17.89 -0.20
N CYS A 13 22.63 -19.03 0.23
CA CYS A 13 21.93 -20.29 0.03
C CYS A 13 20.59 -20.32 0.78
N PRO A 14 19.45 -20.53 0.11
CA PRO A 14 18.12 -20.53 0.74
C PRO A 14 17.93 -21.74 1.67
N LYS A 15 18.77 -22.80 1.55
CA LYS A 15 18.66 -24.00 2.35
C LYS A 15 19.46 -23.96 3.66
N CYS A 16 20.67 -23.38 3.64
CA CYS A 16 21.58 -23.40 4.81
C CYS A 16 22.18 -22.02 5.14
N SER A 17 21.73 -20.96 4.48
CA SER A 17 22.18 -19.59 4.68
C SER A 17 23.69 -19.36 4.51
N CYS A 18 24.41 -20.31 3.88
CA CYS A 18 25.83 -20.17 3.57
C CYS A 18 26.05 -19.11 2.49
N GLU A 19 27.05 -18.26 2.65
CA GLU A 19 27.42 -17.22 1.68
C GLU A 19 28.46 -17.68 0.65
N ASN A 20 29.09 -18.85 0.89
CA ASN A 20 30.08 -19.40 -0.05
C ASN A 20 29.38 -20.16 -1.16
N TYR A 21 29.66 -19.79 -2.38
CA TYR A 21 29.08 -20.38 -3.56
C TYR A 21 30.03 -20.38 -4.76
N ILE A 22 29.79 -21.27 -5.70
CA ILE A 22 30.41 -21.24 -7.02
C ILE A 22 29.32 -20.90 -8.07
N GLU A 23 29.71 -20.19 -9.11
CA GLU A 23 28.83 -19.97 -10.26
C GLU A 23 28.60 -21.30 -11.00
N ASN A 24 27.35 -21.61 -11.30
CA ASN A 24 26.92 -22.88 -11.90
C ASN A 24 26.06 -22.65 -13.15
N GLY A 25 26.57 -21.82 -14.07
CA GLY A 25 25.91 -21.48 -15.34
C GLY A 25 24.63 -20.64 -15.17
N HIS A 26 23.69 -20.85 -16.09
CA HIS A 26 22.44 -20.07 -16.14
C HIS A 26 21.22 -20.99 -16.25
N THR A 27 20.07 -20.45 -15.86
CA THR A 27 18.77 -21.06 -16.17
C THR A 27 18.40 -20.83 -17.65
N PRO A 28 17.37 -21.52 -18.19
CA PRO A 28 16.84 -21.21 -19.52
C PRO A 28 16.34 -19.76 -19.70
N ALA A 29 15.99 -19.09 -18.60
CA ALA A 29 15.61 -17.67 -18.59
C ALA A 29 16.80 -16.72 -18.36
N TYR A 30 18.02 -17.21 -18.51
CA TYR A 30 19.28 -16.48 -18.35
C TYR A 30 19.53 -15.93 -16.95
N HIS A 31 18.86 -16.47 -15.91
CA HIS A 31 19.22 -16.14 -14.53
C HIS A 31 20.51 -16.85 -14.14
N LYS A 32 21.47 -16.13 -13.53
CA LYS A 32 22.68 -16.75 -12.97
C LYS A 32 22.30 -17.80 -11.93
N ARG A 33 22.95 -18.95 -12.02
CA ARG A 33 22.75 -20.07 -11.11
C ARG A 33 23.99 -20.23 -10.23
N PHE A 34 23.76 -20.43 -8.97
CA PHE A 34 24.78 -20.63 -7.95
C PHE A 34 24.66 -22.04 -7.37
N LYS A 35 25.76 -22.62 -6.95
CA LYS A 35 25.79 -23.86 -6.18
C LYS A 35 26.47 -23.59 -4.83
N CYS A 36 25.78 -23.91 -3.76
CA CYS A 36 26.30 -23.74 -2.41
C CYS A 36 27.45 -24.71 -2.15
N GLU A 37 28.59 -24.22 -1.66
CA GLU A 37 29.73 -25.05 -1.32
C GLU A 37 29.50 -25.92 -0.09
N ASN A 38 28.64 -25.49 0.83
CA ASN A 38 28.35 -26.23 2.06
C ASN A 38 27.35 -27.39 1.85
N CYS A 39 26.22 -27.16 1.20
CA CYS A 39 25.14 -28.16 1.10
C CYS A 39 24.84 -28.63 -0.32
N GLY A 40 25.58 -28.13 -1.33
CA GLY A 40 25.41 -28.49 -2.74
C GLY A 40 24.11 -27.99 -3.40
N CYS A 41 23.26 -27.24 -2.70
CA CYS A 41 22.00 -26.71 -3.22
C CYS A 41 22.27 -25.77 -4.39
N SER A 42 21.55 -25.94 -5.51
CA SER A 42 21.55 -24.99 -6.62
C SER A 42 20.44 -23.97 -6.46
N TYR A 43 20.76 -22.69 -6.67
CA TYR A 43 19.81 -21.59 -6.49
C TYR A 43 20.15 -20.41 -7.42
N THR A 44 19.25 -19.42 -7.47
CA THR A 44 19.41 -18.14 -8.18
C THR A 44 19.17 -17.00 -7.22
N LEU A 45 19.41 -15.75 -7.62
CA LEU A 45 19.02 -14.58 -6.82
C LEU A 45 17.51 -14.50 -6.51
N LEU A 46 16.71 -15.18 -7.31
CA LEU A 46 15.24 -15.19 -7.16
C LEU A 46 14.74 -16.35 -6.32
N SER A 47 15.60 -17.31 -5.92
CA SER A 47 15.16 -18.58 -5.28
C SER A 47 14.40 -18.39 -3.98
N ASP A 48 14.66 -17.31 -3.23
CA ASP A 48 13.97 -16.98 -1.98
C ASP A 48 13.13 -15.71 -2.13
N SER A 49 12.59 -15.49 -3.31
CA SER A 49 11.76 -14.33 -3.61
C SER A 49 10.40 -14.75 -4.17
N VAL A 50 9.46 -13.81 -4.20
CA VAL A 50 8.15 -13.99 -4.85
C VAL A 50 8.25 -14.32 -6.35
N PHE A 51 9.41 -14.13 -6.95
CA PHE A 51 9.71 -14.45 -8.35
C PHE A 51 10.45 -15.78 -8.54
N ASN A 52 10.54 -16.59 -7.48
CA ASN A 52 11.17 -17.92 -7.59
C ASN A 52 10.59 -18.69 -8.78
N SER A 53 11.47 -19.40 -9.49
CA SER A 53 11.13 -20.19 -10.69
C SER A 53 10.54 -19.39 -11.86
N SER A 54 10.73 -18.08 -11.89
CA SER A 54 10.29 -17.25 -13.01
C SER A 54 10.99 -17.66 -14.31
N LYS A 55 10.20 -17.81 -15.39
CA LYS A 55 10.71 -18.03 -16.75
C LYS A 55 11.00 -16.74 -17.50
N ILE A 56 10.83 -15.60 -16.86
CA ILE A 56 11.00 -14.26 -17.44
C ILE A 56 12.30 -13.65 -16.96
N SER A 57 12.99 -12.93 -17.83
CA SER A 57 14.31 -12.37 -17.55
C SER A 57 14.31 -11.43 -16.35
N PHE A 58 15.41 -11.41 -15.61
CA PHE A 58 15.61 -10.54 -14.43
C PHE A 58 15.38 -9.06 -14.76
N HIS A 59 15.79 -8.63 -15.96
CA HIS A 59 15.56 -7.27 -16.43
C HIS A 59 14.07 -6.91 -16.51
N LYS A 60 13.23 -7.79 -17.07
CA LYS A 60 11.77 -7.55 -17.13
C LYS A 60 11.14 -7.51 -15.74
N ILE A 61 11.63 -8.34 -14.80
CA ILE A 61 11.16 -8.30 -13.40
C ILE A 61 11.47 -6.96 -12.75
N LEU A 62 12.72 -6.49 -12.85
CA LEU A 62 13.11 -5.18 -12.29
C LEU A 62 12.31 -4.04 -12.93
N LYS A 63 12.12 -4.09 -14.23
CA LYS A 63 11.34 -3.09 -14.96
C LYS A 63 9.87 -3.10 -14.50
N TYR A 64 9.29 -4.27 -14.27
CA TYR A 64 7.94 -4.40 -13.74
C TYR A 64 7.81 -3.76 -12.35
N ILE A 65 8.74 -4.06 -11.44
CA ILE A 65 8.79 -3.45 -10.10
C ILE A 65 8.89 -1.91 -10.22
N GLN A 66 9.76 -1.42 -11.10
CA GLN A 66 9.89 0.03 -11.36
C GLN A 66 8.56 0.65 -11.83
N LEU A 67 7.87 0.02 -12.79
CA LEU A 67 6.56 0.49 -13.26
C LEU A 67 5.54 0.52 -12.11
N MET A 68 5.55 -0.47 -11.23
CA MET A 68 4.69 -0.48 -10.04
C MET A 68 4.99 0.66 -9.07
N THR A 69 6.25 1.03 -8.87
CA THR A 69 6.59 2.20 -8.02
C THR A 69 6.10 3.52 -8.60
N PHE A 70 5.91 3.59 -9.91
CA PHE A 70 5.30 4.74 -10.60
C PHE A 70 3.78 4.65 -10.68
N ASN A 71 3.18 3.61 -10.08
CA ASN A 71 1.73 3.36 -10.10
C ASN A 71 1.17 3.25 -11.53
N VAL A 72 1.89 2.56 -12.40
CA VAL A 72 1.48 2.33 -13.79
C VAL A 72 0.34 1.31 -13.81
N PRO A 73 -0.77 1.57 -14.53
CA PRO A 73 -1.85 0.63 -14.72
C PRO A 73 -1.40 -0.69 -15.35
N LEU A 74 -2.17 -1.76 -15.10
CA LEU A 74 -1.79 -3.11 -15.53
C LEU A 74 -1.62 -3.20 -17.05
N GLN A 75 -2.55 -2.62 -17.81
CA GLN A 75 -2.53 -2.65 -19.28
C GLN A 75 -1.23 -2.05 -19.84
N GLN A 76 -0.79 -0.93 -19.30
CA GLN A 76 0.47 -0.30 -19.72
C GLN A 76 1.69 -1.15 -19.36
N CYS A 77 1.67 -1.87 -18.22
CA CYS A 77 2.74 -2.81 -17.87
C CYS A 77 2.81 -3.97 -18.88
N ILE A 78 1.66 -4.47 -19.34
CA ILE A 78 1.55 -5.53 -20.36
C ILE A 78 2.22 -5.07 -21.68
N GLU A 79 1.86 -3.87 -22.14
CA GLU A 79 2.36 -3.29 -23.38
C GLU A 79 3.86 -3.01 -23.33
N VAL A 80 4.34 -2.34 -22.26
CA VAL A 80 5.76 -1.96 -22.12
C VAL A 80 6.69 -3.17 -22.00
N LEU A 81 6.21 -4.26 -21.38
CA LEU A 81 7.03 -5.44 -21.11
C LEU A 81 6.77 -6.59 -22.07
N GLU A 82 5.77 -6.46 -22.93
CA GLU A 82 5.36 -7.54 -23.85
C GLU A 82 5.14 -8.86 -23.10
N ILE A 83 4.34 -8.82 -22.05
CA ILE A 83 3.97 -9.98 -21.23
C ILE A 83 2.47 -10.22 -21.29
N SER A 84 2.04 -11.45 -21.02
CA SER A 84 0.61 -11.76 -21.00
C SER A 84 -0.09 -11.08 -19.81
N SER A 85 -1.41 -10.83 -19.93
CA SER A 85 -2.25 -10.30 -18.87
C SER A 85 -2.19 -11.16 -17.62
N ASN A 86 -2.20 -12.49 -17.78
CA ASN A 86 -2.09 -13.42 -16.66
C ASN A 86 -0.76 -13.28 -15.92
N THR A 87 0.35 -13.12 -16.65
CA THR A 87 1.67 -12.88 -16.04
C THR A 87 1.72 -11.57 -15.31
N ALA A 88 1.19 -10.49 -15.90
CA ALA A 88 1.16 -9.18 -15.30
C ALA A 88 0.33 -9.17 -14.00
N ASN A 89 -0.85 -9.78 -14.00
CA ASN A 89 -1.68 -9.95 -12.81
C ASN A 89 -0.99 -10.77 -11.72
N LEU A 90 -0.42 -11.92 -12.09
CA LEU A 90 0.30 -12.78 -11.16
C LEU A 90 1.45 -12.02 -10.48
N TRP A 91 2.22 -11.25 -11.24
CA TRP A 91 3.34 -10.49 -10.70
C TRP A 91 2.88 -9.35 -9.80
N ARG A 92 1.83 -8.64 -10.20
CA ARG A 92 1.23 -7.60 -9.36
C ARG A 92 0.82 -8.14 -8.00
N ASN A 93 0.10 -9.25 -7.99
CA ASN A 93 -0.34 -9.90 -6.77
C ASN A 93 0.83 -10.40 -5.92
N LYS A 94 1.85 -10.99 -6.53
CA LYS A 94 3.06 -11.42 -5.81
C LYS A 94 3.81 -10.26 -5.16
N ILE A 95 3.94 -9.12 -5.85
CA ILE A 95 4.57 -7.92 -5.29
C ILE A 95 3.72 -7.36 -4.16
N PHE A 96 2.41 -7.28 -4.35
CA PHE A 96 1.49 -6.82 -3.31
C PHE A 96 1.54 -7.69 -2.05
N GLN A 97 1.69 -9.01 -2.20
CA GLN A 97 1.84 -9.91 -1.05
C GLN A 97 3.05 -9.56 -0.18
N THR A 98 4.11 -8.97 -0.74
CA THR A 98 5.29 -8.56 0.05
C THR A 98 4.99 -7.42 1.03
N VAL A 99 3.92 -6.66 0.81
CA VAL A 99 3.46 -5.58 1.68
C VAL A 99 2.11 -5.88 2.32
N ASN A 100 1.63 -7.11 2.21
CA ASN A 100 0.42 -7.53 2.91
C ASN A 100 0.63 -7.43 4.42
N GLY A 101 -0.35 -6.88 5.15
CA GLY A 101 -0.20 -6.61 6.59
C GLY A 101 0.83 -5.53 6.96
N TYR A 102 1.42 -4.82 5.97
CA TYR A 102 2.41 -3.78 6.24
C TYR A 102 1.90 -2.71 7.21
N GLN A 103 0.63 -2.36 7.12
CA GLN A 103 0.04 -1.35 8.00
C GLN A 103 -0.22 -1.89 9.41
N ASP A 104 -0.35 -3.20 9.63
CA ASP A 104 -0.78 -3.80 10.89
C ASP A 104 0.16 -3.47 12.06
N THR A 105 1.44 -3.26 11.77
CA THR A 105 2.47 -2.90 12.76
C THR A 105 2.69 -1.40 12.93
N LEU A 106 2.03 -0.57 12.12
CA LEU A 106 2.23 0.87 12.15
C LEU A 106 1.48 1.50 13.32
N GLN A 107 2.19 2.28 14.11
CA GLN A 107 1.64 3.05 15.22
C GLN A 107 1.90 4.53 15.03
N LEU A 108 0.83 5.31 15.14
CA LEU A 108 0.84 6.77 15.09
C LEU A 108 0.91 7.34 16.50
N SER A 109 1.57 8.48 16.68
CA SER A 109 1.75 9.10 17.99
C SER A 109 1.84 10.61 17.90
N GLY A 110 1.67 11.27 19.06
CA GLY A 110 1.73 12.72 19.14
C GLY A 110 0.48 13.38 18.59
N ARG A 111 0.60 14.26 17.62
CA ARG A 111 -0.53 14.93 16.96
C ARG A 111 -0.92 14.16 15.71
N ILE A 112 -2.15 13.68 15.64
CA ILE A 112 -2.66 12.78 14.62
C ILE A 112 -3.92 13.37 14.00
N TRP A 113 -3.95 13.50 12.69
CA TRP A 113 -5.15 13.89 11.92
C TRP A 113 -5.88 12.65 11.45
N ILE A 114 -7.22 12.66 11.58
CA ILE A 114 -8.10 11.59 11.14
C ILE A 114 -9.21 12.16 10.27
N ASP A 115 -9.53 11.46 9.18
CA ASP A 115 -10.68 11.74 8.32
C ASP A 115 -11.08 10.47 7.56
N GLU A 116 -12.29 10.45 7.00
CA GLU A 116 -12.79 9.41 6.15
C GLU A 116 -12.81 9.82 4.68
N THR A 117 -12.44 8.88 3.83
CA THR A 117 -12.62 9.04 2.38
C THR A 117 -13.47 7.90 1.83
N TYR A 118 -14.23 8.17 0.78
CA TYR A 118 -15.21 7.25 0.24
C TYR A 118 -14.91 6.97 -1.23
N ILE A 119 -15.02 5.69 -1.61
CA ILE A 119 -14.83 5.21 -2.97
C ILE A 119 -16.06 4.41 -3.39
N GLU A 120 -16.47 4.56 -4.66
CA GLU A 120 -17.57 3.77 -5.22
C GLU A 120 -17.21 2.28 -5.23
N ASP A 121 -18.17 1.45 -4.78
CA ASP A 121 -18.06 0.00 -4.91
C ASP A 121 -18.79 -0.45 -6.18
N TYR A 122 -18.04 -0.64 -7.24
CA TYR A 122 -18.60 -1.02 -8.54
C TYR A 122 -19.19 -2.45 -8.55
N ASN A 123 -18.80 -3.32 -7.63
CA ASN A 123 -19.35 -4.67 -7.53
C ASN A 123 -20.79 -4.67 -6.99
N VAL A 124 -21.14 -3.67 -6.16
CA VAL A 124 -22.48 -3.53 -5.58
C VAL A 124 -23.44 -2.78 -6.52
N LEU A 125 -22.89 -2.01 -7.46
CA LEU A 125 -23.65 -1.01 -8.19
C LEU A 125 -24.40 -1.54 -9.42
N GLY A 126 -24.15 -2.74 -9.92
CA GLY A 126 -24.84 -3.28 -11.10
C GLY A 126 -24.92 -2.31 -12.30
N SER A 127 -25.36 -2.80 -13.45
CA SER A 127 -25.46 -2.01 -14.70
C SER A 127 -26.40 -0.81 -14.65
N ASP A 128 -27.38 -0.81 -13.74
CA ASP A 128 -28.44 0.21 -13.67
C ASP A 128 -28.05 1.47 -12.89
N TYR A 129 -26.92 1.43 -12.20
CA TYR A 129 -26.47 2.53 -11.34
C TYR A 129 -25.95 3.77 -12.09
N ILE A 130 -25.54 3.61 -13.34
CA ILE A 130 -25.01 4.72 -14.17
C ILE A 130 -26.06 5.85 -14.29
N ASN A 131 -27.34 5.54 -14.17
CA ASN A 131 -28.46 6.47 -14.33
C ASN A 131 -29.00 7.07 -13.03
N GLN A 132 -28.60 6.60 -11.85
CA GLN A 132 -29.18 7.01 -10.56
C GLN A 132 -28.13 7.21 -9.45
N LYS A 133 -27.05 7.99 -9.71
CA LYS A 133 -26.10 8.32 -8.64
C LYS A 133 -26.81 9.09 -7.53
N PRO A 134 -26.90 8.50 -6.31
CA PRO A 134 -27.45 9.23 -5.17
C PRO A 134 -26.58 10.45 -4.89
N ARG A 135 -27.22 11.59 -4.59
CA ARG A 135 -26.50 12.78 -4.14
C ARG A 135 -26.00 12.56 -2.72
N GLY A 136 -24.70 12.82 -2.50
CA GLY A 136 -24.07 12.71 -1.18
C GLY A 136 -23.52 11.31 -0.88
N LEU A 137 -23.34 11.03 0.41
CA LEU A 137 -22.74 9.77 0.88
C LEU A 137 -23.74 8.61 0.75
N SER A 138 -23.38 7.59 -0.02
CA SER A 138 -24.17 6.36 -0.19
C SER A 138 -23.76 5.28 0.80
N LYS A 139 -24.73 4.44 1.18
CA LYS A 139 -24.47 3.23 1.99
C LYS A 139 -23.65 2.17 1.24
N THR A 140 -23.57 2.26 -0.08
CA THR A 140 -22.80 1.34 -0.94
C THR A 140 -21.35 1.75 -1.13
N GLN A 141 -20.99 2.99 -0.82
CA GLN A 141 -19.59 3.45 -0.93
C GLN A 141 -18.71 2.81 0.14
N ILE A 142 -17.51 2.42 -0.25
CA ILE A 142 -16.49 1.91 0.67
C ILE A 142 -15.91 3.08 1.45
N CYS A 143 -15.96 2.99 2.77
CA CYS A 143 -15.33 3.92 3.69
C CYS A 143 -13.90 3.48 3.97
N ILE A 144 -12.95 4.37 3.70
CA ILE A 144 -11.54 4.23 4.08
C ILE A 144 -11.26 5.26 5.15
N VAL A 145 -10.86 4.81 6.33
CA VAL A 145 -10.38 5.69 7.39
C VAL A 145 -8.90 5.96 7.16
N VAL A 146 -8.54 7.22 7.16
CA VAL A 146 -7.17 7.69 6.97
C VAL A 146 -6.71 8.40 8.22
N ALA A 147 -5.53 8.04 8.71
CA ALA A 147 -4.89 8.76 9.81
C ALA A 147 -3.42 9.03 9.48
N ILE A 148 -2.93 10.22 9.86
CA ILE A 148 -1.54 10.64 9.64
C ILE A 148 -1.04 11.42 10.85
N ASP A 149 0.17 11.13 11.33
CA ASP A 149 0.79 11.88 12.43
C ASP A 149 1.71 13.00 11.93
N SER A 150 2.19 13.83 12.85
CA SER A 150 3.11 14.94 12.59
C SER A 150 4.45 14.48 11.97
N ASN A 151 4.84 13.22 12.18
CA ASN A 151 6.03 12.61 11.58
C ASN A 151 5.74 12.01 10.21
N LYS A 152 4.52 12.22 9.68
CA LYS A 152 4.05 11.68 8.40
C LYS A 152 4.00 10.13 8.36
N ASN A 153 3.94 9.47 9.51
CA ASN A 153 3.47 8.09 9.54
C ASN A 153 1.97 8.10 9.25
N MET A 154 1.49 7.13 8.48
CA MET A 154 0.11 7.12 8.06
C MET A 154 -0.44 5.70 7.94
N VAL A 155 -1.75 5.60 8.10
CA VAL A 155 -2.52 4.41 7.80
C VAL A 155 -3.75 4.77 6.97
N ALA A 156 -4.17 3.86 6.11
CA ALA A 156 -5.38 3.95 5.30
C ALA A 156 -6.05 2.57 5.28
N ILE A 157 -7.14 2.41 5.99
CA ILE A 157 -7.74 1.10 6.27
C ILE A 157 -9.22 1.12 5.92
N ILE A 158 -9.67 0.07 5.23
CA ILE A 158 -11.09 -0.11 4.91
C ILE A 158 -11.87 -0.32 6.20
N CYS A 159 -12.86 0.56 6.40
CA CYS A 159 -13.76 0.53 7.56
C CYS A 159 -15.16 0.00 7.22
N GLY A 160 -15.34 -0.64 6.05
CA GLY A 160 -16.61 -1.17 5.54
C GLY A 160 -17.37 -0.17 4.67
N HIS A 161 -18.69 -0.34 4.51
CA HIS A 161 -19.50 0.49 3.61
C HIS A 161 -20.26 1.60 4.34
N GLY A 162 -20.50 2.70 3.63
CA GLY A 162 -21.25 3.86 4.11
C GLY A 162 -20.59 4.57 5.29
N LYS A 163 -21.35 5.44 5.96
CA LYS A 163 -20.85 6.20 7.12
C LYS A 163 -20.50 5.25 8.27
N PRO A 164 -19.28 5.34 8.85
CA PRO A 164 -18.88 4.43 9.91
C PRO A 164 -19.55 4.77 11.25
N SER A 165 -19.77 3.75 12.07
CA SER A 165 -20.12 3.91 13.47
C SER A 165 -18.87 4.11 14.34
N SER A 166 -19.06 4.58 15.57
CA SER A 166 -17.94 4.72 16.52
C SER A 166 -17.25 3.39 16.84
N ASP A 167 -18.00 2.29 16.85
CA ASP A 167 -17.41 0.94 17.03
C ASP A 167 -16.54 0.52 15.86
N ARG A 168 -16.96 0.84 14.64
CA ARG A 168 -16.17 0.54 13.43
C ARG A 168 -14.87 1.34 13.43
N ILE A 169 -14.92 2.65 13.67
CA ILE A 169 -13.71 3.49 13.77
C ILE A 169 -12.77 2.96 14.85
N TYR A 170 -13.31 2.66 16.05
CA TYR A 170 -12.50 2.11 17.13
C TYR A 170 -11.81 0.80 16.73
N LYS A 171 -12.57 -0.18 16.21
CA LYS A 171 -12.01 -1.47 15.77
C LYS A 171 -10.93 -1.31 14.71
N THR A 172 -11.09 -0.33 13.81
CA THR A 172 -10.15 -0.08 12.72
C THR A 172 -8.85 0.58 13.19
N LEU A 173 -8.93 1.54 14.14
CA LEU A 173 -7.78 2.39 14.46
C LEU A 173 -7.15 2.14 15.84
N HIS A 174 -7.78 1.42 16.77
CA HIS A 174 -7.29 1.32 18.15
C HIS A 174 -5.86 0.75 18.26
N ASN A 175 -5.47 -0.18 17.39
CA ASN A 175 -4.11 -0.74 17.36
C ASN A 175 -3.08 0.18 16.68
N HIS A 176 -3.55 1.20 15.97
CA HIS A 176 -2.71 2.10 15.19
C HIS A 176 -2.43 3.44 15.87
N ILE A 177 -3.09 3.73 16.98
CA ILE A 177 -2.97 5.01 17.68
C ILE A 177 -2.47 4.77 19.10
N ARG A 178 -1.37 5.43 19.45
CA ARG A 178 -0.85 5.39 20.82
C ARG A 178 -1.76 6.16 21.76
N PRO A 179 -2.09 5.59 22.94
CA PRO A 179 -2.84 6.30 23.97
C PRO A 179 -2.24 7.67 24.32
N ASN A 180 -3.06 8.58 24.82
CA ASN A 180 -2.68 9.95 25.21
C ASN A 180 -2.18 10.84 24.05
N SER A 181 -2.38 10.45 22.79
CA SER A 181 -2.12 11.28 21.62
C SER A 181 -3.17 12.39 21.47
N ILE A 182 -2.89 13.35 20.59
CA ILE A 182 -3.83 14.44 20.24
C ILE A 182 -4.47 14.07 18.90
N ILE A 183 -5.79 14.02 18.83
CA ILE A 183 -6.55 13.79 17.60
C ILE A 183 -7.06 15.10 17.06
N VAL A 184 -6.73 15.37 15.79
CA VAL A 184 -7.23 16.50 15.01
C VAL A 184 -8.25 15.98 14.00
N HIS A 185 -9.49 16.46 14.06
CA HIS A 185 -10.60 15.99 13.23
C HIS A 185 -11.67 17.06 13.00
N ASP A 186 -12.64 16.77 12.14
CA ASP A 186 -13.75 17.67 11.79
C ASP A 186 -14.89 17.73 12.82
N GLY A 187 -14.81 16.92 13.87
CA GLY A 187 -15.85 16.79 14.89
C GLY A 187 -16.87 15.68 14.61
N GLU A 188 -16.55 14.76 13.69
CA GLU A 188 -17.43 13.61 13.43
C GLU A 188 -17.58 12.75 14.70
N LYS A 189 -18.85 12.46 15.05
CA LYS A 189 -19.20 11.71 16.27
C LYS A 189 -18.66 10.27 16.26
N ALA A 190 -18.37 9.73 15.09
CA ALA A 190 -17.80 8.40 14.96
C ALA A 190 -16.43 8.25 15.65
N HIS A 191 -15.69 9.34 15.86
CA HIS A 191 -14.40 9.33 16.56
C HIS A 191 -14.51 9.25 18.10
N ASN A 192 -15.68 9.51 18.68
CA ASN A 192 -15.83 9.68 20.14
C ASN A 192 -15.42 8.45 20.95
N LYS A 193 -15.72 7.23 20.46
CA LYS A 193 -15.32 6.02 21.17
C LYS A 193 -13.80 5.87 21.18
N LEU A 194 -13.14 6.08 20.03
CA LEU A 194 -11.70 6.03 19.93
C LEU A 194 -11.01 7.02 20.88
N ILE A 195 -11.51 8.26 20.92
CA ILE A 195 -11.01 9.33 21.80
C ILE A 195 -11.11 8.92 23.26
N ARG A 196 -12.27 8.41 23.67
CA ARG A 196 -12.53 8.01 25.07
C ARG A 196 -11.67 6.81 25.49
N GLU A 197 -11.68 5.73 24.69
CA GLU A 197 -11.04 4.46 25.07
C GLU A 197 -9.50 4.56 25.08
N LEU A 198 -8.92 5.42 24.26
CA LEU A 198 -7.46 5.64 24.22
C LEU A 198 -7.02 6.89 25.01
N ASN A 199 -7.92 7.54 25.74
CA ASN A 199 -7.65 8.77 26.49
C ASN A 199 -6.98 9.86 25.63
N LEU A 200 -7.53 10.12 24.42
CA LEU A 200 -6.97 11.07 23.48
C LEU A 200 -7.44 12.49 23.78
N LYS A 201 -6.58 13.46 23.51
CA LYS A 201 -7.00 14.87 23.46
C LYS A 201 -7.62 15.16 22.11
N SER A 202 -8.77 15.85 22.07
CA SER A 202 -9.49 16.16 20.84
C SER A 202 -9.33 17.62 20.47
N GLU A 203 -8.90 17.87 19.23
CA GLU A 203 -8.91 19.19 18.59
C GLU A 203 -9.85 19.15 17.38
N VAL A 204 -10.92 19.92 17.43
CA VAL A 204 -11.99 19.92 16.43
C VAL A 204 -11.90 21.14 15.53
N TYR A 205 -11.84 20.91 14.22
CA TYR A 205 -11.90 21.95 13.20
C TYR A 205 -13.02 21.61 12.21
N LYS A 206 -14.20 22.18 12.42
CA LYS A 206 -15.37 21.97 11.54
C LYS A 206 -15.11 22.52 10.15
N ALA A 207 -15.56 21.81 9.15
CA ALA A 207 -15.42 22.20 7.75
C ALA A 207 -16.04 23.59 7.52
N ASN A 208 -15.22 24.55 7.13
CA ASN A 208 -15.62 25.88 6.77
C ASN A 208 -14.80 26.33 5.55
N THR A 209 -15.42 26.31 4.37
CA THR A 209 -14.75 26.67 3.11
C THR A 209 -14.40 28.16 3.01
N LYS A 210 -14.92 28.98 3.91
CA LYS A 210 -14.65 30.44 3.97
C LYS A 210 -13.53 30.80 4.93
N ASP A 211 -13.10 29.83 5.77
CA ASP A 211 -12.06 30.03 6.78
C ASP A 211 -10.72 29.45 6.31
N SER A 212 -9.77 30.33 5.99
CA SER A 212 -8.41 29.92 5.59
C SER A 212 -7.70 29.11 6.66
N SER A 213 -8.00 29.32 7.94
CA SER A 213 -7.40 28.59 9.06
C SER A 213 -7.81 27.13 9.08
N TYR A 214 -8.98 26.77 8.60
CA TYR A 214 -9.41 25.38 8.43
C TYR A 214 -8.48 24.63 7.45
N PHE A 215 -8.17 25.21 6.30
CA PHE A 215 -7.29 24.59 5.33
C PHE A 215 -5.87 24.41 5.87
N GLU A 216 -5.38 25.36 6.65
CA GLU A 216 -4.08 25.25 7.32
C GLU A 216 -4.08 24.08 8.33
N LYS A 217 -5.12 23.93 9.15
CA LYS A 217 -5.22 22.92 10.21
C LYS A 217 -5.54 21.52 9.68
N MET A 218 -6.41 21.40 8.66
CA MET A 218 -6.89 20.13 8.12
C MET A 218 -6.25 19.77 6.76
N GLY A 219 -5.43 20.66 6.18
CA GLY A 219 -4.86 20.49 4.84
C GLY A 219 -4.04 19.21 4.69
N LEU A 220 -3.34 18.77 5.74
CA LEU A 220 -2.53 17.55 5.71
C LEU A 220 -3.38 16.31 5.42
N ILE A 221 -4.47 16.12 6.17
CA ILE A 221 -5.35 14.96 6.00
C ILE A 221 -6.20 15.06 4.74
N ASN A 222 -6.73 16.25 4.43
CA ASN A 222 -7.51 16.48 3.22
C ASN A 222 -6.70 16.18 1.95
N ASN A 223 -5.44 16.61 1.90
CA ASN A 223 -4.53 16.30 0.81
C ASN A 223 -4.29 14.78 0.69
N MET A 224 -4.12 14.09 1.83
CA MET A 224 -3.90 12.66 1.84
C MET A 224 -5.13 11.90 1.32
N CYS A 225 -6.32 12.23 1.78
CA CYS A 225 -7.59 11.67 1.27
C CYS A 225 -7.73 11.89 -0.24
N SER A 226 -7.38 13.08 -0.71
CA SER A 226 -7.38 13.41 -2.15
C SER A 226 -6.33 12.60 -2.94
N TRP A 227 -5.15 12.35 -2.37
CA TRP A 227 -4.11 11.54 -3.01
C TRP A 227 -4.50 10.07 -3.10
N ILE A 228 -5.11 9.52 -2.06
CA ILE A 228 -5.64 8.14 -2.06
C ILE A 228 -6.68 7.99 -3.16
N LYS A 229 -7.64 8.91 -3.27
CA LYS A 229 -8.66 8.88 -4.35
C LYS A 229 -8.02 8.89 -5.74
N ARG A 230 -7.08 9.80 -5.99
CA ARG A 230 -6.38 9.89 -7.28
C ARG A 230 -5.52 8.67 -7.57
N TYR A 231 -4.94 8.06 -6.55
CA TYR A 231 -4.18 6.84 -6.67
C TYR A 231 -5.08 5.67 -7.09
N ILE A 232 -6.18 5.44 -6.36
CA ILE A 232 -7.11 4.36 -6.65
C ILE A 232 -7.76 4.54 -8.04
N TRP A 233 -8.03 5.76 -8.44
CA TRP A 233 -8.65 6.06 -9.74
C TRP A 233 -7.79 5.63 -10.95
N ARG A 234 -6.50 5.44 -10.76
CA ARG A 234 -5.59 4.89 -11.80
C ARG A 234 -5.83 3.41 -12.09
N PHE A 235 -6.48 2.70 -11.18
CA PHE A 235 -6.68 1.26 -11.26
C PHE A 235 -8.15 0.91 -11.48
N ILE A 236 -8.82 1.65 -12.37
CA ILE A 236 -10.20 1.37 -12.80
C ILE A 236 -10.27 -0.08 -13.31
N GLY A 237 -11.24 -0.86 -12.80
CA GLY A 237 -11.36 -2.29 -13.08
C GLY A 237 -10.58 -3.20 -12.13
N MET A 238 -9.94 -2.64 -11.09
CA MET A 238 -9.44 -3.45 -9.97
C MET A 238 -10.63 -4.06 -9.23
N ASP A 239 -10.49 -5.32 -8.83
CA ASP A 239 -11.43 -5.96 -7.93
C ASP A 239 -11.39 -5.27 -6.55
N VAL A 240 -12.55 -4.86 -6.05
CA VAL A 240 -12.70 -4.17 -4.78
C VAL A 240 -12.19 -4.99 -3.60
N GLU A 241 -12.25 -6.32 -3.67
CA GLU A 241 -11.66 -7.21 -2.66
C GLU A 241 -10.15 -6.98 -2.49
N ASN A 242 -9.47 -6.52 -3.53
CA ASN A 242 -8.05 -6.21 -3.50
C ASN A 242 -7.73 -4.79 -3.02
N LEU A 243 -8.73 -3.95 -2.75
CA LEU A 243 -8.53 -2.53 -2.43
C LEU A 243 -7.57 -2.31 -1.27
N GLN A 244 -7.68 -3.10 -0.17
CA GLN A 244 -6.77 -2.96 0.98
C GLN A 244 -5.32 -3.23 0.58
N THR A 245 -5.08 -4.14 -0.32
CA THR A 245 -3.73 -4.45 -0.83
C THR A 245 -3.13 -3.28 -1.61
N TYR A 246 -3.95 -2.59 -2.42
CA TYR A 246 -3.53 -1.34 -3.09
C TYR A 246 -3.25 -0.22 -2.08
N LEU A 247 -4.05 -0.10 -1.02
CA LEU A 247 -3.79 0.85 0.05
C LEU A 247 -2.49 0.54 0.80
N ASN A 248 -2.20 -0.74 1.09
CA ASN A 248 -0.94 -1.16 1.72
C ASN A 248 0.27 -0.76 0.85
N TRP A 249 0.17 -0.97 -0.48
CA TRP A 249 1.21 -0.55 -1.41
C TRP A 249 1.38 0.97 -1.46
N PHE A 250 0.28 1.71 -1.50
CA PHE A 250 0.32 3.17 -1.47
C PHE A 250 1.02 3.70 -0.22
N ILE A 251 0.65 3.22 0.96
CA ILE A 251 1.24 3.63 2.25
C ILE A 251 2.73 3.26 2.31
N TYR A 252 3.09 2.05 1.85
CA TYR A 252 4.48 1.62 1.75
C TYR A 252 5.31 2.57 0.88
N LEU A 253 4.83 2.92 -0.32
CA LEU A 253 5.52 3.85 -1.20
C LEU A 253 5.65 5.28 -0.61
N GLN A 254 4.63 5.77 0.09
CA GLN A 254 4.71 7.07 0.76
C GLN A 254 5.80 7.06 1.85
N ARG A 255 5.92 5.97 2.59
CA ARG A 255 6.98 5.81 3.59
C ARG A 255 8.36 5.75 2.96
N CYS A 256 8.55 4.95 1.92
CA CYS A 256 9.84 4.90 1.20
C CYS A 256 10.28 6.28 0.70
N LYS A 257 9.35 7.07 0.16
CA LYS A 257 9.63 8.45 -0.27
C LYS A 257 10.03 9.37 0.89
N ARG A 258 9.37 9.23 2.04
CA ARG A 258 9.65 10.02 3.22
C ARG A 258 11.02 9.71 3.82
N ASP A 259 11.29 8.42 4.00
CA ASP A 259 12.47 7.95 4.72
C ASP A 259 13.74 8.11 3.85
N ASN A 260 13.62 8.70 2.64
CA ASN A 260 14.73 8.84 1.69
C ASN A 260 15.42 7.49 1.44
N ASP A 261 14.69 6.38 1.54
CA ASP A 261 15.13 5.11 1.00
C ASP A 261 15.37 5.34 -0.49
N LYS A 262 16.52 5.95 -0.74
CA LYS A 262 17.00 6.23 -2.09
C LYS A 262 17.15 4.87 -2.71
N TRP A 263 16.28 4.58 -3.66
CA TRP A 263 16.61 3.59 -4.65
C TRP A 263 18.04 3.89 -5.11
N PRO A 264 18.93 2.91 -5.14
CA PRO A 264 20.24 3.14 -5.70
C PRO A 264 20.04 3.76 -7.08
N LYS A 265 20.56 4.97 -7.26
CA LYS A 265 20.53 5.70 -8.53
C LYS A 265 21.24 4.92 -9.60
#